data_040995528777094ff386e3e9d322f868
#
_entry.id   040995528777094ff386e3e9d322f868
#
_cell.length_a   1.000
_cell.length_b   1.000
_cell.length_c   1.000
_cell.angle_alpha   90.00
_cell.angle_beta   90.00
_cell.angle_gamma   90.00
#
_symmetry.space_group_name_H-M   'P 1'
#
loop_
_entity.id
_entity.type
_entity.pdbx_description
1 polymer ?
#
loop_
_entity_poly.entity_id
_entity_poly.type
_entity_poly.pdbx_seq_one_letter_code
_entity_poly.pdbx_strand_id
1 'polypeptide(L)'
;MEFVSCDPSNYRAGRTQPVRYIVMHYTANNGDTARNNCDYYHRVGGLQASAHYFCDEHGAMQSVRECDTAWHCGARAYWHPECRNANSIGIEMCSRKRADGSYYILPETVANAATLAKGIMQRYGIDTDHVLRHYDVTGKRCPMPWVDDPAQWAAFLATLTPENTTTDEEDEDDMVRYNTIEEVPSWAQDTVRALMDAGALGGVGGGNLDLSMDMIRGFVVGIKYAAACNPRYETIKDMPDWAQAGMQRLVERGALAGTGGGKLDLSLDMLRTMIVCQRMIDNAKEGKA
;
A
#
# COMPACT_ATOMS: atom_id res chain seq x y z
N MET A 1 9.72 0.77 -0.41
CA MET A 1 9.62 0.08 0.91
C MET A 1 9.88 -1.40 0.68
N GLU A 2 10.75 -2.00 1.48
CA GLU A 2 11.05 -3.43 1.39
C GLU A 2 9.94 -4.27 2.04
N PHE A 3 9.65 -5.46 1.48
CA PHE A 3 8.67 -6.41 1.98
C PHE A 3 9.34 -7.74 2.32
N VAL A 4 9.20 -8.17 3.58
CA VAL A 4 9.63 -9.50 4.06
C VAL A 4 8.40 -10.21 4.60
N SER A 5 7.91 -11.19 3.86
CA SER A 5 6.65 -11.88 4.18
C SER A 5 6.71 -12.54 5.56
N CYS A 6 5.78 -12.19 6.42
CA CYS A 6 5.52 -12.90 7.68
C CYS A 6 5.20 -14.38 7.40
N ASP A 7 5.54 -15.28 8.33
CA ASP A 7 5.10 -16.67 8.26
C ASP A 7 3.57 -16.76 8.21
N PRO A 8 2.99 -17.56 7.29
CA PRO A 8 1.54 -17.62 7.08
C PRO A 8 0.72 -18.04 8.31
N SER A 9 1.34 -18.70 9.28
CA SER A 9 0.67 -19.09 10.54
C SER A 9 0.53 -17.96 11.55
N ASN A 10 1.06 -16.77 11.25
CA ASN A 10 1.04 -15.61 12.14
C ASN A 10 0.05 -14.53 11.72
N TYR A 11 -0.67 -14.70 10.61
CA TYR A 11 -1.69 -13.77 10.14
C TYR A 11 -2.80 -14.53 9.40
N ARG A 12 -3.86 -13.84 9.02
CA ARG A 12 -4.92 -14.40 8.19
C ARG A 12 -4.84 -13.81 6.78
N ALA A 13 -4.81 -14.66 5.77
CA ALA A 13 -4.93 -14.22 4.38
C ALA A 13 -6.32 -13.59 4.13
N GLY A 14 -6.30 -12.45 3.46
CA GLY A 14 -7.50 -11.65 3.17
C GLY A 14 -8.05 -10.89 4.39
N ARG A 15 -9.00 -9.99 4.10
CA ARG A 15 -9.74 -9.21 5.10
C ARG A 15 -11.22 -9.51 5.03
N THR A 16 -11.90 -9.43 6.17
CA THR A 16 -13.36 -9.56 6.27
C THR A 16 -14.06 -8.21 6.38
N GLN A 17 -13.31 -7.14 6.57
CA GLN A 17 -13.81 -5.78 6.70
C GLN A 17 -12.86 -4.80 5.98
N PRO A 18 -13.35 -3.66 5.48
CA PRO A 18 -12.50 -2.61 4.95
C PRO A 18 -11.60 -2.03 6.05
N VAL A 19 -10.43 -1.53 5.66
CA VAL A 19 -9.53 -0.81 6.56
C VAL A 19 -10.15 0.52 6.94
N ARG A 20 -10.24 0.79 8.24
CA ARG A 20 -10.80 2.02 8.82
C ARG A 20 -9.91 2.64 9.87
N TYR A 21 -8.96 1.89 10.42
CA TYR A 21 -8.14 2.31 11.54
C TYR A 21 -6.66 2.06 11.28
N ILE A 22 -5.83 2.89 11.88
CA ILE A 22 -4.40 2.63 12.08
C ILE A 22 -4.19 2.42 13.56
N VAL A 23 -3.46 1.37 13.96
CA VAL A 23 -3.14 1.11 15.36
C VAL A 23 -1.63 1.17 15.54
N MET A 24 -1.20 2.09 16.40
CA MET A 24 0.20 2.33 16.73
C MET A 24 0.64 1.47 17.89
N HIS A 25 1.81 0.84 17.73
CA HIS A 25 2.45 -0.04 18.69
C HIS A 25 3.92 0.35 18.89
N TYR A 26 4.56 -0.29 19.85
CA TYR A 26 6.01 -0.30 19.99
C TYR A 26 6.47 -1.73 20.28
N THR A 27 7.68 -2.07 19.84
CA THR A 27 8.18 -3.46 19.91
C THR A 27 8.51 -3.92 21.34
N ALA A 28 8.67 -3.00 22.28
CA ALA A 28 9.14 -3.25 23.65
C ALA A 28 10.51 -3.95 23.69
N ASN A 29 11.29 -3.85 22.64
CA ASN A 29 12.65 -4.34 22.54
C ASN A 29 13.66 -3.22 22.84
N ASN A 30 14.92 -3.57 22.98
CA ASN A 30 15.99 -2.60 23.21
C ASN A 30 16.99 -2.64 22.04
N GLY A 31 16.85 -1.73 21.08
CA GLY A 31 17.78 -1.60 19.98
C GLY A 31 17.55 -2.55 18.82
N ASP A 32 16.32 -3.02 18.64
CA ASP A 32 15.91 -3.74 17.45
C ASP A 32 15.76 -2.82 16.23
N THR A 33 15.69 -3.42 15.06
CA THR A 33 15.42 -2.73 13.80
C THR A 33 14.17 -3.30 13.13
N ALA A 34 13.60 -2.54 12.19
CA ALA A 34 12.50 -3.03 11.37
C ALA A 34 12.86 -4.35 10.66
N ARG A 35 14.11 -4.47 10.19
CA ARG A 35 14.64 -5.67 9.58
C ARG A 35 14.66 -6.85 10.55
N ASN A 36 15.18 -6.67 11.76
CA ASN A 36 15.21 -7.74 12.75
C ASN A 36 13.83 -8.30 13.05
N ASN A 37 12.83 -7.41 13.19
CA ASN A 37 11.45 -7.81 13.44
C ASN A 37 10.84 -8.53 12.23
N CYS A 38 10.98 -8.01 11.02
CA CYS A 38 10.49 -8.68 9.81
C CYS A 38 11.13 -10.07 9.64
N ASP A 39 12.44 -10.21 9.82
CA ASP A 39 13.14 -11.49 9.73
C ASP A 39 12.70 -12.47 10.84
N TYR A 40 12.40 -11.97 12.05
CA TYR A 40 11.87 -12.79 13.13
C TYR A 40 10.49 -13.36 12.77
N TYR A 41 9.55 -12.51 12.39
CA TYR A 41 8.20 -12.92 12.01
C TYR A 41 8.15 -13.74 10.71
N HIS A 42 9.15 -13.61 9.85
CA HIS A 42 9.31 -14.46 8.67
C HIS A 42 9.73 -15.90 9.04
N ARG A 43 10.65 -16.04 10.00
CA ARG A 43 11.27 -17.34 10.34
C ARG A 43 10.51 -18.11 11.41
N VAL A 44 9.73 -17.43 12.26
CA VAL A 44 9.06 -18.05 13.41
C VAL A 44 7.57 -18.09 13.18
N GLY A 45 7.05 -19.30 12.99
CA GLY A 45 5.62 -19.56 12.85
C GLY A 45 4.92 -19.82 14.19
N GLY A 46 3.57 -19.76 14.17
CA GLY A 46 2.72 -20.12 15.32
C GLY A 46 2.70 -19.11 16.46
N LEU A 47 3.20 -17.89 16.23
CA LEU A 47 3.26 -16.82 17.24
C LEU A 47 1.87 -16.27 17.60
N GLN A 48 0.89 -16.46 16.74
CA GLN A 48 -0.46 -15.86 16.85
C GLN A 48 -0.41 -14.32 17.02
N ALA A 49 0.63 -13.71 16.47
CA ALA A 49 0.88 -12.27 16.49
C ALA A 49 1.64 -11.86 15.24
N SER A 50 1.35 -10.67 14.73
CA SER A 50 2.06 -10.05 13.61
C SER A 50 1.69 -8.58 13.53
N ALA A 51 2.43 -7.80 12.73
CA ALA A 51 2.09 -6.44 12.36
C ALA A 51 2.20 -6.27 10.84
N HIS A 52 1.54 -5.25 10.30
CA HIS A 52 1.67 -4.95 8.88
C HIS A 52 3.03 -4.31 8.59
N TYR A 53 3.47 -3.44 9.50
CA TYR A 53 4.68 -2.65 9.33
C TYR A 53 5.52 -2.59 10.60
N PHE A 54 6.83 -2.51 10.41
CA PHE A 54 7.81 -2.18 11.44
C PHE A 54 8.58 -0.93 10.99
N CYS A 55 8.76 0.04 11.89
CA CYS A 55 9.48 1.28 11.63
C CYS A 55 10.66 1.41 12.59
N ASP A 56 11.80 1.85 12.08
CA ASP A 56 12.98 2.23 12.84
C ASP A 56 13.53 3.59 12.37
N GLU A 57 14.70 4.01 12.84
CA GLU A 57 15.36 5.26 12.45
C GLU A 57 15.77 5.33 10.98
N HIS A 58 15.81 4.19 10.28
CA HIS A 58 16.20 4.12 8.87
C HIS A 58 15.00 4.07 7.91
N GLY A 59 13.80 3.85 8.42
CA GLY A 59 12.58 3.82 7.61
C GLY A 59 11.56 2.80 8.09
N ALA A 60 10.74 2.34 7.13
CA ALA A 60 9.70 1.36 7.38
C ALA A 60 9.87 0.14 6.48
N MET A 61 9.54 -1.03 7.02
CA MET A 61 9.46 -2.31 6.30
C MET A 61 8.08 -2.92 6.45
N GLN A 62 7.61 -3.61 5.41
CA GLN A 62 6.34 -4.30 5.43
C GLN A 62 6.54 -5.80 5.72
N SER A 63 5.74 -6.37 6.61
CA SER A 63 5.75 -7.78 7.01
C SER A 63 4.47 -8.52 6.61
N VAL A 64 3.30 -7.91 6.79
CA VAL A 64 2.01 -8.44 6.32
C VAL A 64 1.44 -7.45 5.31
N ARG A 65 0.88 -7.94 4.21
CA ARG A 65 0.25 -7.09 3.18
C ARG A 65 -1.00 -6.40 3.74
N GLU A 66 -1.28 -5.19 3.29
CA GLU A 66 -2.47 -4.44 3.73
C GLU A 66 -3.79 -5.14 3.37
N CYS A 67 -3.81 -5.96 2.32
CA CYS A 67 -4.97 -6.78 1.94
C CYS A 67 -5.19 -8.01 2.83
N ASP A 68 -4.24 -8.34 3.71
CA ASP A 68 -4.32 -9.44 4.68
C ASP A 68 -4.59 -8.89 6.08
N THR A 69 -4.91 -9.78 7.04
CA THR A 69 -5.22 -9.41 8.42
C THR A 69 -4.07 -9.79 9.34
N ALA A 70 -3.26 -8.81 9.75
CA ALA A 70 -2.26 -9.01 10.80
C ALA A 70 -2.93 -9.12 12.19
N TRP A 71 -2.31 -9.86 13.10
CA TRP A 71 -2.82 -10.07 14.46
C TRP A 71 -2.06 -9.22 15.47
N HIS A 72 -2.39 -7.94 15.57
CA HIS A 72 -1.67 -6.95 16.37
C HIS A 72 -2.46 -6.37 17.55
N CYS A 73 -3.80 -6.37 17.49
CA CYS A 73 -4.63 -5.79 18.54
C CYS A 73 -5.75 -6.74 19.03
N GLY A 74 -5.51 -8.07 18.94
CA GLY A 74 -6.44 -9.07 19.46
C GLY A 74 -6.54 -9.02 20.98
N ALA A 75 -7.77 -9.10 21.54
CA ALA A 75 -8.03 -9.13 22.97
C ALA A 75 -9.28 -9.93 23.31
N ARG A 76 -9.40 -10.35 24.59
CA ARG A 76 -10.65 -10.96 25.11
C ARG A 76 -11.76 -9.94 25.31
N ALA A 77 -11.38 -8.69 25.67
CA ALA A 77 -12.28 -7.56 25.82
C ALA A 77 -11.65 -6.34 25.12
N TYR A 78 -12.49 -5.55 24.50
CA TYR A 78 -12.07 -4.35 23.78
C TYR A 78 -12.64 -3.11 24.46
N TRP A 79 -11.84 -2.06 24.53
CA TRP A 79 -12.28 -0.75 24.98
C TRP A 79 -12.89 0.04 23.80
N HIS A 80 -12.28 -0.08 22.61
CA HIS A 80 -12.83 0.55 21.42
C HIS A 80 -14.02 -0.26 20.87
N PRO A 81 -15.14 0.39 20.53
CA PRO A 81 -16.37 -0.32 20.10
C PRO A 81 -16.18 -1.09 18.79
N GLU A 82 -15.40 -0.57 17.84
CA GLU A 82 -15.35 -1.09 16.47
C GLU A 82 -13.96 -1.58 16.02
N CYS A 83 -12.85 -0.97 16.46
CA CYS A 83 -11.50 -1.31 15.97
C CYS A 83 -11.11 -2.75 16.32
N ARG A 84 -10.68 -3.51 15.30
CA ARG A 84 -10.26 -4.93 15.38
C ARG A 84 -9.13 -5.17 14.39
N ASN A 85 -8.44 -6.30 14.49
CA ASN A 85 -7.46 -6.75 13.49
C ASN A 85 -8.03 -6.72 12.05
N ALA A 86 -9.29 -7.07 11.88
CA ALA A 86 -9.94 -7.20 10.58
C ALA A 86 -10.10 -5.87 9.83
N ASN A 87 -10.16 -4.74 10.53
CA ASN A 87 -10.40 -3.42 9.96
C ASN A 87 -9.31 -2.39 10.30
N SER A 88 -8.15 -2.84 10.74
CA SER A 88 -7.04 -1.96 11.07
C SER A 88 -5.71 -2.38 10.42
N ILE A 89 -4.79 -1.43 10.33
CA ILE A 89 -3.39 -1.64 9.98
C ILE A 89 -2.55 -1.38 11.22
N GLY A 90 -1.74 -2.35 11.63
CA GLY A 90 -0.83 -2.22 12.77
C GLY A 90 0.56 -1.76 12.34
N ILE A 91 1.08 -0.74 13.01
CA ILE A 91 2.43 -0.19 12.84
C ILE A 91 3.19 -0.33 14.15
N GLU A 92 4.27 -1.09 14.13
CA GLU A 92 5.19 -1.30 15.25
C GLU A 92 6.40 -0.36 15.11
N MET A 93 6.67 0.42 16.14
CA MET A 93 7.85 1.28 16.22
C MET A 93 8.93 0.59 17.04
N CYS A 94 10.11 0.45 16.48
CA CYS A 94 11.29 -0.08 17.17
C CYS A 94 11.66 0.83 18.34
N SER A 95 11.92 0.26 19.49
CA SER A 95 12.13 0.99 20.72
C SER A 95 13.53 0.83 21.30
N ARG A 96 13.85 1.69 22.23
CA ARG A 96 15.08 1.70 23.03
C ARG A 96 14.71 1.67 24.50
N LYS A 97 15.61 1.15 25.33
CA LYS A 97 15.42 1.08 26.77
C LYS A 97 16.48 1.92 27.49
N ARG A 98 16.08 2.76 28.43
CA ARG A 98 16.99 3.52 29.27
C ARG A 98 17.55 2.66 30.42
N ALA A 99 18.56 3.16 31.11
CA ALA A 99 19.18 2.49 32.25
C ALA A 99 18.21 2.25 33.42
N ASP A 100 17.20 3.11 33.56
CA ASP A 100 16.13 2.99 34.58
C ASP A 100 15.03 1.97 34.18
N GLY A 101 15.18 1.36 33.01
CA GLY A 101 14.23 0.38 32.50
C GLY A 101 13.05 0.97 31.71
N SER A 102 12.90 2.29 31.64
CA SER A 102 11.87 2.95 30.82
C SER A 102 12.17 2.81 29.33
N TYR A 103 11.11 2.77 28.51
CA TYR A 103 11.23 2.74 27.05
C TYR A 103 11.09 4.12 26.44
N TYR A 104 11.73 4.31 25.30
CA TYR A 104 11.54 5.47 24.43
C TYR A 104 11.64 5.06 22.97
N ILE A 105 11.12 5.90 22.09
CA ILE A 105 11.19 5.74 20.64
C ILE A 105 12.03 6.90 20.10
N LEU A 106 12.94 6.61 19.19
CA LEU A 106 13.77 7.64 18.57
C LEU A 106 12.90 8.62 17.75
N PRO A 107 13.23 9.91 17.75
CA PRO A 107 12.49 10.90 16.96
C PRO A 107 12.41 10.52 15.46
N GLU A 108 13.47 9.98 14.90
CA GLU A 108 13.54 9.53 13.51
C GLU A 108 12.58 8.36 13.25
N THR A 109 12.47 7.42 14.20
CA THR A 109 11.50 6.31 14.14
C THR A 109 10.06 6.86 14.16
N VAL A 110 9.80 7.85 15.02
CA VAL A 110 8.47 8.50 15.09
C VAL A 110 8.16 9.22 13.78
N ALA A 111 9.11 9.95 13.19
CA ALA A 111 8.96 10.64 11.92
C ALA A 111 8.67 9.68 10.75
N ASN A 112 9.41 8.56 10.70
CA ASN A 112 9.18 7.52 9.70
C ASN A 112 7.81 6.86 9.85
N ALA A 113 7.37 6.59 11.09
CA ALA A 113 6.04 6.08 11.38
C ALA A 113 4.94 7.09 11.02
N ALA A 114 5.15 8.39 11.23
CA ALA A 114 4.23 9.45 10.82
C ALA A 114 4.10 9.53 9.30
N THR A 115 5.21 9.47 8.57
CA THR A 115 5.22 9.45 7.10
C THR A 115 4.46 8.25 6.55
N LEU A 116 4.68 7.06 7.13
CA LEU A 116 3.94 5.85 6.78
C LEU A 116 2.45 5.98 7.07
N ALA A 117 2.10 6.45 8.29
CA ALA A 117 0.70 6.63 8.70
C ALA A 117 -0.04 7.60 7.77
N LYS A 118 0.54 8.76 7.43
CA LYS A 118 -0.02 9.70 6.44
C LYS A 118 -0.33 9.03 5.10
N GLY A 119 0.61 8.23 4.58
CA GLY A 119 0.41 7.49 3.33
C GLY A 119 -0.72 6.46 3.42
N ILE A 120 -0.91 5.80 4.56
CA ILE A 120 -2.02 4.87 4.81
C ILE A 120 -3.34 5.66 4.94
N MET A 121 -3.36 6.75 5.72
CA MET A 121 -4.51 7.64 5.87
C MET A 121 -5.02 8.12 4.51
N GLN A 122 -4.13 8.56 3.64
CA GLN A 122 -4.48 9.01 2.30
C GLN A 122 -5.07 7.87 1.44
N ARG A 123 -4.47 6.67 1.48
CA ARG A 123 -4.95 5.52 0.68
C ARG A 123 -6.33 5.01 1.07
N TYR A 124 -6.67 5.10 2.36
CA TYR A 124 -7.90 4.51 2.91
C TYR A 124 -8.93 5.55 3.35
N GLY A 125 -8.64 6.85 3.20
CA GLY A 125 -9.52 7.93 3.65
C GLY A 125 -9.68 7.95 5.18
N ILE A 126 -8.60 7.65 5.92
CA ILE A 126 -8.59 7.60 7.39
C ILE A 126 -8.23 8.98 7.90
N ASP A 127 -9.04 9.54 8.79
CA ASP A 127 -8.74 10.76 9.52
C ASP A 127 -7.92 10.49 10.80
N THR A 128 -7.49 11.55 11.48
CA THR A 128 -6.68 11.43 12.71
C THR A 128 -7.43 10.79 13.87
N ASP A 129 -8.76 10.88 13.92
CA ASP A 129 -9.58 10.29 14.99
C ASP A 129 -9.61 8.75 14.88
N HIS A 130 -9.27 8.22 13.72
CA HIS A 130 -9.17 6.78 13.45
C HIS A 130 -7.72 6.25 13.52
N VAL A 131 -6.76 7.07 13.94
CA VAL A 131 -5.41 6.65 14.30
C VAL A 131 -5.37 6.46 15.82
N LEU A 132 -5.16 5.23 16.27
CA LEU A 132 -5.32 4.80 17.65
C LEU A 132 -4.02 4.21 18.19
N ARG A 133 -3.81 4.30 19.51
CA ARG A 133 -2.84 3.44 20.18
C ARG A 133 -3.47 2.08 20.46
N HIS A 134 -2.67 1.04 20.57
CA HIS A 134 -3.18 -0.26 21.06
C HIS A 134 -3.88 -0.10 22.43
N TYR A 135 -3.41 0.85 23.25
CA TYR A 135 -4.05 1.21 24.50
C TYR A 135 -5.52 1.62 24.33
N ASP A 136 -5.81 2.45 23.33
CA ASP A 136 -7.16 2.93 23.06
C ASP A 136 -8.10 1.81 22.60
N VAL A 137 -7.51 0.76 21.98
CA VAL A 137 -8.27 -0.38 21.46
C VAL A 137 -8.59 -1.41 22.55
N THR A 138 -7.65 -1.71 23.45
CA THR A 138 -7.75 -2.87 24.36
C THR A 138 -7.39 -2.58 25.80
N GLY A 139 -6.91 -1.37 26.14
CA GLY A 139 -6.37 -1.04 27.46
C GLY A 139 -4.94 -1.53 27.70
N LYS A 140 -4.31 -2.25 26.73
CA LYS A 140 -2.92 -2.66 26.84
C LYS A 140 -2.01 -1.42 26.82
N ARG A 141 -1.07 -1.32 27.79
CA ARG A 141 -0.11 -0.19 27.88
C ARG A 141 0.89 -0.21 26.69
N CYS A 142 0.40 0.12 25.49
CA CYS A 142 1.13 0.08 24.22
C CYS A 142 0.62 1.19 23.28
N PRO A 143 1.51 2.02 22.70
CA PRO A 143 2.93 2.16 23.01
C PRO A 143 3.14 2.74 24.40
N MET A 144 3.95 2.05 25.24
CA MET A 144 4.15 2.50 26.63
C MET A 144 4.64 3.96 26.72
N PRO A 145 5.62 4.43 25.93
CA PRO A 145 6.08 5.82 26.00
C PRO A 145 4.96 6.85 25.79
N TRP A 146 3.98 6.54 24.93
CA TRP A 146 2.88 7.43 24.59
C TRP A 146 1.66 7.27 25.52
N VAL A 147 1.60 6.17 26.27
CA VAL A 147 0.59 5.98 27.32
C VAL A 147 1.02 6.70 28.60
N ASP A 148 2.33 6.64 28.92
CA ASP A 148 2.90 7.26 30.11
C ASP A 148 3.02 8.78 29.97
N ASP A 149 3.26 9.24 28.76
CA ASP A 149 3.35 10.66 28.40
C ASP A 149 2.36 10.97 27.25
N PRO A 150 1.11 11.33 27.57
CA PRO A 150 0.10 11.65 26.57
C PRO A 150 0.47 12.84 25.67
N ALA A 151 1.38 13.72 26.09
CA ALA A 151 1.84 14.84 25.26
C ALA A 151 2.61 14.35 24.03
N GLN A 152 3.38 13.26 24.14
CA GLN A 152 4.05 12.65 22.97
C GLN A 152 3.03 12.08 21.97
N TRP A 153 1.95 11.49 22.46
CA TRP A 153 0.87 11.02 21.59
C TRP A 153 0.16 12.18 20.87
N ALA A 154 -0.17 13.24 21.61
CA ALA A 154 -0.79 14.43 21.02
C ALA A 154 0.14 15.10 19.97
N ALA A 155 1.44 15.18 20.26
CA ALA A 155 2.43 15.68 19.31
C ALA A 155 2.50 14.82 18.05
N PHE A 156 2.46 13.48 18.17
CA PHE A 156 2.40 12.58 17.02
C PHE A 156 1.14 12.82 16.18
N LEU A 157 -0.04 12.88 16.79
CA LEU A 157 -1.30 13.15 16.06
C LEU A 157 -1.27 14.50 15.36
N ALA A 158 -0.70 15.54 16.00
CA ALA A 158 -0.53 16.85 15.36
C ALA A 158 0.31 16.77 14.09
N THR A 159 1.33 15.90 14.04
CA THR A 159 2.09 15.70 12.79
C THR A 159 1.28 15.05 11.67
N LEU A 160 0.19 14.32 11.98
CA LEU A 160 -0.65 13.65 10.98
C LEU A 160 -1.73 14.57 10.40
N THR A 161 -2.10 15.60 11.15
CA THR A 161 -3.06 16.61 10.67
C THR A 161 -2.36 17.41 9.56
N PRO A 162 -3.00 17.66 8.42
CA PRO A 162 -2.50 18.68 7.50
C PRO A 162 -2.32 19.97 8.33
N GLU A 163 -1.14 20.55 8.29
CA GLU A 163 -0.96 21.88 8.90
C GLU A 163 -1.98 22.82 8.25
N ASN A 164 -3.04 23.11 8.99
CA ASN A 164 -3.82 24.31 8.76
C ASN A 164 -2.96 25.44 9.33
N THR A 165 -1.91 25.81 8.61
CA THR A 165 -1.19 27.03 8.88
C THR A 165 -2.11 28.20 8.57
N THR A 166 -2.93 28.56 9.57
CA THR A 166 -3.38 29.93 9.70
C THR A 166 -2.19 30.69 10.32
N THR A 167 -1.16 30.88 9.59
CA THR A 167 -0.29 32.04 9.70
C THR A 167 -0.75 32.97 8.58
N ASP A 168 -1.33 34.11 9.00
CA ASP A 168 -1.46 35.32 8.18
C ASP A 168 -0.05 35.84 7.86
N GLU A 169 0.71 35.10 7.12
CA GLU A 169 1.78 35.54 6.27
C GLU A 169 1.46 34.92 4.92
N GLU A 170 1.14 35.80 3.99
CA GLU A 170 0.99 35.53 2.56
C GLU A 170 2.32 34.95 2.03
N ASP A 171 2.62 33.68 2.36
CA ASP A 171 3.36 32.82 1.48
C ASP A 171 2.34 32.36 0.44
N GLU A 172 2.17 33.18 -0.58
CA GLU A 172 1.88 32.70 -1.93
C GLU A 172 2.98 31.69 -2.27
N ASP A 173 2.89 30.46 -1.73
CA ASP A 173 3.40 29.29 -2.40
C ASP A 173 2.52 29.15 -3.63
N ASP A 174 2.97 29.84 -4.65
CA ASP A 174 2.46 29.85 -6.00
C ASP A 174 2.47 28.40 -6.44
N MET A 175 1.35 27.69 -6.14
CA MET A 175 1.20 26.30 -6.54
C MET A 175 1.33 26.29 -8.05
N VAL A 176 2.56 26.01 -8.53
CA VAL A 176 2.87 25.96 -9.93
C VAL A 176 1.80 25.13 -10.63
N ARG A 177 0.96 25.82 -11.40
CA ARG A 177 -0.08 25.19 -12.21
C ARG A 177 0.45 25.03 -13.62
N TYR A 178 0.31 23.84 -14.12
CA TYR A 178 0.70 23.47 -15.47
C TYR A 178 -0.56 23.54 -16.34
N ASN A 179 -0.61 24.54 -17.19
CA ASN A 179 -1.79 24.84 -18.01
C ASN A 179 -1.71 24.23 -19.40
N THR A 180 -0.49 23.94 -19.86
CA THR A 180 -0.24 23.29 -21.15
C THR A 180 0.62 22.06 -20.99
N ILE A 181 0.62 21.18 -21.98
CA ILE A 181 1.42 19.95 -21.96
C ILE A 181 2.93 20.25 -21.96
N GLU A 182 3.34 21.36 -22.56
CA GLU A 182 4.73 21.81 -22.63
C GLU A 182 5.27 22.28 -21.29
N GLU A 183 4.40 22.80 -20.42
CA GLU A 183 4.74 23.18 -19.05
C GLU A 183 4.88 21.97 -18.13
N VAL A 184 4.18 20.88 -18.42
CA VAL A 184 4.27 19.63 -17.64
C VAL A 184 5.70 19.10 -17.69
N PRO A 185 6.30 18.68 -16.55
CA PRO A 185 7.64 18.08 -16.54
C PRO A 185 7.79 16.95 -17.56
N SER A 186 8.90 16.92 -18.26
CA SER A 186 9.13 15.99 -19.39
C SER A 186 8.90 14.52 -19.05
N TRP A 187 9.20 14.11 -17.80
CA TRP A 187 8.98 12.75 -17.31
C TRP A 187 7.50 12.35 -17.21
N ALA A 188 6.58 13.30 -17.25
CA ALA A 188 5.14 13.08 -17.11
C ALA A 188 4.33 13.44 -18.37
N GLN A 189 4.91 14.12 -19.34
CA GLN A 189 4.21 14.60 -20.55
C GLN A 189 3.50 13.46 -21.30
N ASP A 190 4.17 12.33 -21.50
CA ASP A 190 3.58 11.18 -22.22
C ASP A 190 2.35 10.64 -21.49
N THR A 191 2.41 10.59 -20.16
CA THR A 191 1.29 10.14 -19.31
C THR A 191 0.09 11.11 -19.41
N VAL A 192 0.35 12.41 -19.30
CA VAL A 192 -0.70 13.44 -19.38
C VAL A 192 -1.31 13.46 -20.79
N ARG A 193 -0.48 13.36 -21.82
CA ARG A 193 -0.94 13.27 -23.23
C ARG A 193 -1.83 12.06 -23.46
N ALA A 194 -1.43 10.88 -22.97
CA ALA A 194 -2.22 9.66 -23.09
C ALA A 194 -3.60 9.78 -22.40
N LEU A 195 -3.67 10.46 -21.25
CA LEU A 195 -4.94 10.72 -20.57
C LEU A 195 -5.83 11.70 -21.34
N MET A 196 -5.25 12.71 -21.98
CA MET A 196 -5.97 13.63 -22.84
C MET A 196 -6.51 12.93 -24.09
N ASP A 197 -5.69 12.15 -24.77
CA ASP A 197 -6.06 11.38 -25.97
C ASP A 197 -7.15 10.35 -25.67
N ALA A 198 -7.13 9.76 -24.49
CA ALA A 198 -8.16 8.85 -24.01
C ALA A 198 -9.47 9.58 -23.55
N GLY A 199 -9.51 10.91 -23.56
CA GLY A 199 -10.62 11.69 -23.03
C GLY A 199 -10.80 11.59 -21.51
N ALA A 200 -9.83 11.05 -20.79
CA ALA A 200 -9.85 10.92 -19.34
C ALA A 200 -9.44 12.21 -18.63
N LEU A 201 -8.78 13.12 -19.33
CA LEU A 201 -8.38 14.45 -18.85
C LEU A 201 -8.79 15.49 -19.87
N GLY A 202 -9.75 16.37 -19.51
CA GLY A 202 -10.33 17.38 -20.40
C GLY A 202 -9.93 18.82 -20.08
N GLY A 203 -9.15 19.04 -19.03
CA GLY A 203 -8.85 20.39 -18.54
C GLY A 203 -10.06 21.12 -17.96
N VAL A 204 -9.85 22.38 -17.54
CA VAL A 204 -10.88 23.23 -16.89
C VAL A 204 -11.59 24.19 -17.85
N GLY A 205 -11.33 24.08 -19.15
CA GLY A 205 -11.88 24.94 -20.20
C GLY A 205 -10.86 25.95 -20.74
N GLY A 206 -11.16 26.52 -21.92
CA GLY A 206 -10.25 27.45 -22.60
C GLY A 206 -8.92 26.86 -23.05
N GLY A 207 -8.77 25.52 -23.04
CA GLY A 207 -7.52 24.84 -23.37
C GLY A 207 -6.54 24.66 -22.19
N ASN A 208 -6.91 25.13 -21.00
CA ASN A 208 -6.06 25.03 -19.81
C ASN A 208 -6.24 23.71 -19.09
N LEU A 209 -5.11 23.06 -18.73
CA LEU A 209 -5.10 21.80 -17.96
C LEU A 209 -5.29 22.00 -16.46
N ASP A 210 -4.77 23.11 -15.91
CA ASP A 210 -4.82 23.47 -14.49
C ASP A 210 -4.33 22.34 -13.56
N LEU A 211 -3.20 21.73 -13.88
CA LEU A 211 -2.65 20.60 -13.14
C LEU A 211 -1.65 21.06 -12.08
N SER A 212 -1.80 20.57 -10.85
CA SER A 212 -0.75 20.69 -9.84
C SER A 212 0.29 19.58 -10.00
N MET A 213 1.49 19.77 -9.42
CA MET A 213 2.53 18.73 -9.39
C MET A 213 2.02 17.42 -8.76
N ASP A 214 1.19 17.49 -7.74
CA ASP A 214 0.65 16.30 -7.05
C ASP A 214 -0.37 15.56 -7.91
N MET A 215 -1.19 16.27 -8.68
CA MET A 215 -2.07 15.65 -9.68
C MET A 215 -1.26 14.90 -10.72
N ILE A 216 -0.20 15.51 -11.25
CA ILE A 216 0.70 14.91 -12.25
C ILE A 216 1.37 13.65 -11.69
N ARG A 217 1.91 13.72 -10.47
CA ARG A 217 2.48 12.54 -9.78
C ARG A 217 1.45 11.44 -9.58
N GLY A 218 0.24 11.81 -9.16
CA GLY A 218 -0.88 10.87 -9.00
C GLY A 218 -1.23 10.15 -10.29
N PHE A 219 -1.30 10.84 -11.42
CA PHE A 219 -1.56 10.24 -12.74
C PHE A 219 -0.48 9.25 -13.14
N VAL A 220 0.80 9.62 -13.01
CA VAL A 220 1.91 8.73 -13.37
C VAL A 220 1.95 7.49 -12.49
N VAL A 221 1.75 7.64 -11.18
CA VAL A 221 1.68 6.50 -10.24
C VAL A 221 0.47 5.64 -10.53
N GLY A 222 -0.70 6.23 -10.76
CA GLY A 222 -1.95 5.51 -11.05
C GLY A 222 -1.85 4.66 -12.32
N ILE A 223 -1.32 5.23 -13.41
CA ILE A 223 -1.13 4.49 -14.67
C ILE A 223 -0.09 3.37 -14.51
N LYS A 224 1.04 3.63 -13.84
CA LYS A 224 2.03 2.59 -13.57
C LYS A 224 1.46 1.47 -12.70
N TYR A 225 0.66 1.82 -11.70
CA TYR A 225 -0.01 0.84 -10.85
C TYR A 225 -1.03 0.00 -11.64
N ALA A 226 -1.87 0.63 -12.46
CA ALA A 226 -2.84 -0.07 -13.31
C ALA A 226 -2.14 -1.02 -14.30
N ALA A 227 -1.03 -0.58 -14.91
CA ALA A 227 -0.22 -1.43 -15.79
C ALA A 227 0.43 -2.61 -15.03
N ALA A 228 0.88 -2.39 -13.79
CA ALA A 228 1.46 -3.43 -12.95
C ALA A 228 0.41 -4.46 -12.47
N CYS A 229 -0.83 -4.01 -12.21
CA CYS A 229 -1.93 -4.88 -11.79
C CYS A 229 -2.49 -5.74 -12.93
N ASN A 230 -2.46 -5.23 -14.16
CA ASN A 230 -2.96 -5.94 -15.34
C ASN A 230 -2.03 -5.71 -16.54
N PRO A 231 -0.79 -6.27 -16.51
CA PRO A 231 0.19 -6.08 -17.57
C PRO A 231 -0.35 -6.57 -18.91
N ARG A 232 -0.02 -5.86 -19.99
CA ARG A 232 -0.34 -6.24 -21.36
C ARG A 232 0.87 -6.84 -22.05
N TYR A 233 0.63 -7.80 -22.89
CA TYR A 233 1.64 -8.58 -23.59
C TYR A 233 1.46 -8.43 -25.10
N GLU A 234 2.47 -7.96 -25.77
CA GLU A 234 2.43 -7.77 -27.24
C GLU A 234 2.85 -9.02 -27.99
N THR A 235 3.74 -9.83 -27.43
CA THR A 235 4.21 -11.07 -28.03
C THR A 235 4.11 -12.24 -27.05
N ILE A 236 4.12 -13.46 -27.58
CA ILE A 236 4.08 -14.68 -26.76
C ILE A 236 5.29 -14.74 -25.81
N LYS A 237 6.45 -14.27 -26.26
CA LYS A 237 7.69 -14.30 -25.46
C LYS A 237 7.63 -13.41 -24.22
N ASP A 238 6.82 -12.35 -24.25
CA ASP A 238 6.67 -11.43 -23.13
C ASP A 238 5.72 -11.98 -22.06
N MET A 239 4.95 -13.02 -22.39
CA MET A 239 3.97 -13.61 -21.50
C MET A 239 4.62 -14.49 -20.43
N PRO A 240 3.95 -14.66 -19.28
CA PRO A 240 4.37 -15.65 -18.29
C PRO A 240 4.48 -17.05 -18.88
N ASP A 241 5.47 -17.83 -18.44
CA ASP A 241 5.76 -19.18 -18.99
C ASP A 241 4.53 -20.10 -19.03
N TRP A 242 3.66 -20.02 -18.01
CA TRP A 242 2.44 -20.83 -17.93
C TRP A 242 1.43 -20.54 -19.04
N ALA A 243 1.49 -19.36 -19.69
CA ALA A 243 0.58 -18.95 -20.75
C ALA A 243 1.13 -19.21 -22.17
N GLN A 244 2.45 -19.17 -22.34
CA GLN A 244 3.10 -19.17 -23.66
C GLN A 244 2.66 -20.34 -24.55
N ALA A 245 2.75 -21.57 -24.04
CA ALA A 245 2.38 -22.77 -24.82
C ALA A 245 0.90 -22.82 -25.22
N GLY A 246 0.01 -22.32 -24.36
CA GLY A 246 -1.43 -22.22 -24.63
C GLY A 246 -1.73 -21.18 -25.71
N MET A 247 -1.13 -19.99 -25.59
CA MET A 247 -1.32 -18.91 -26.56
C MET A 247 -0.71 -19.25 -27.92
N GLN A 248 0.44 -19.92 -27.94
CA GLN A 248 1.05 -20.40 -29.18
C GLN A 248 0.09 -21.32 -29.94
N ARG A 249 -0.56 -22.28 -29.28
CA ARG A 249 -1.55 -23.16 -29.92
C ARG A 249 -2.77 -22.41 -30.44
N LEU A 250 -3.22 -21.35 -29.78
CA LEU A 250 -4.36 -20.54 -30.25
C LEU A 250 -3.99 -19.73 -31.50
N VAL A 251 -2.78 -19.20 -31.59
CA VAL A 251 -2.27 -18.50 -32.78
C VAL A 251 -2.12 -19.47 -33.94
N GLU A 252 -1.52 -20.66 -33.76
CA GLU A 252 -1.32 -21.69 -34.77
C GLU A 252 -2.65 -22.22 -35.34
N ARG A 253 -3.70 -22.25 -34.52
CA ARG A 253 -5.05 -22.63 -34.94
C ARG A 253 -5.85 -21.52 -35.60
N GLY A 254 -5.27 -20.31 -35.70
CA GLY A 254 -5.97 -19.10 -36.19
C GLY A 254 -7.09 -18.60 -35.28
N ALA A 255 -7.16 -19.09 -34.03
CA ALA A 255 -8.15 -18.67 -33.04
C ALA A 255 -7.78 -17.35 -32.40
N LEU A 256 -6.54 -16.91 -32.56
CA LEU A 256 -6.01 -15.65 -32.04
C LEU A 256 -5.16 -14.98 -33.13
N ALA A 257 -5.65 -13.86 -33.66
CA ALA A 257 -5.01 -13.15 -34.77
C ALA A 257 -4.27 -11.88 -34.36
N GLY A 258 -4.46 -11.40 -33.16
CA GLY A 258 -3.86 -10.14 -32.69
C GLY A 258 -4.48 -8.87 -33.30
N THR A 259 -3.92 -7.72 -32.94
CA THR A 259 -4.41 -6.38 -33.32
C THR A 259 -3.79 -5.82 -34.62
N GLY A 260 -2.92 -6.58 -35.25
CA GLY A 260 -2.18 -6.19 -36.45
C GLY A 260 -0.67 -6.05 -36.20
N GLY A 261 0.12 -6.05 -37.27
CA GLY A 261 1.59 -5.94 -37.18
C GLY A 261 2.29 -7.04 -36.36
N GLY A 262 1.61 -8.20 -36.12
CA GLY A 262 2.13 -9.30 -35.32
C GLY A 262 1.99 -9.10 -33.80
N LYS A 263 1.30 -8.07 -33.33
CA LYS A 263 1.07 -7.78 -31.91
C LYS A 263 -0.22 -8.39 -31.43
N LEU A 264 -0.19 -9.00 -30.24
CA LEU A 264 -1.35 -9.69 -29.64
C LEU A 264 -2.17 -8.76 -28.73
N ASP A 265 -1.53 -7.82 -28.03
CA ASP A 265 -2.14 -6.85 -27.10
C ASP A 265 -3.10 -7.50 -26.07
N LEU A 266 -2.65 -8.53 -25.38
CA LEU A 266 -3.42 -9.28 -24.41
C LEU A 266 -3.11 -8.87 -22.99
N SER A 267 -4.14 -8.62 -22.17
CA SER A 267 -3.98 -8.41 -20.73
C SER A 267 -3.78 -9.74 -19.99
N LEU A 268 -3.25 -9.67 -18.76
CA LEU A 268 -3.09 -10.85 -17.90
C LEU A 268 -4.43 -11.58 -17.67
N ASP A 269 -5.53 -10.85 -17.52
CA ASP A 269 -6.84 -11.45 -17.31
C ASP A 269 -7.39 -12.13 -18.58
N MET A 270 -7.11 -11.56 -19.75
CA MET A 270 -7.41 -12.23 -21.03
C MET A 270 -6.62 -13.53 -21.17
N LEU A 271 -5.33 -13.55 -20.81
CA LEU A 271 -4.53 -14.78 -20.83
C LEU A 271 -5.12 -15.86 -19.92
N ARG A 272 -5.48 -15.50 -18.68
CA ARG A 272 -6.11 -16.42 -17.72
C ARG A 272 -7.40 -17.00 -18.27
N THR A 273 -8.27 -16.15 -18.79
CA THR A 273 -9.55 -16.56 -19.36
C THR A 273 -9.37 -17.51 -20.56
N MET A 274 -8.50 -17.17 -21.50
CA MET A 274 -8.23 -17.98 -22.69
C MET A 274 -7.64 -19.35 -22.33
N ILE A 275 -6.72 -19.41 -21.36
CA ILE A 275 -6.13 -20.69 -20.91
C ILE A 275 -7.18 -21.56 -20.21
N VAL A 276 -8.08 -20.98 -19.40
CA VAL A 276 -9.18 -21.73 -18.78
C VAL A 276 -10.11 -22.29 -19.84
N CYS A 277 -10.54 -21.47 -20.80
CA CYS A 277 -11.38 -21.92 -21.91
C CYS A 277 -10.71 -23.05 -22.76
N GLN A 278 -9.41 -22.90 -23.03
CA GLN A 278 -8.65 -23.92 -23.77
C GLN A 278 -8.60 -25.25 -23.01
N ARG A 279 -8.36 -25.22 -21.70
CA ARG A 279 -8.36 -26.42 -20.85
C ARG A 279 -9.74 -27.10 -20.82
N MET A 280 -10.81 -26.32 -20.72
CA MET A 280 -12.19 -26.84 -20.76
C MET A 280 -12.47 -27.57 -22.09
N ILE A 281 -12.05 -27.00 -23.23
CA ILE A 281 -12.21 -27.59 -24.56
C ILE A 281 -11.37 -28.87 -24.68
N ASP A 282 -10.12 -28.85 -24.21
CA ASP A 282 -9.23 -30.00 -24.27
C ASP A 282 -9.76 -31.17 -23.40
N ASN A 283 -10.23 -30.85 -22.16
CA ASN A 283 -10.85 -31.83 -21.26
C ASN A 283 -12.13 -32.46 -21.86
N ALA A 284 -13.00 -31.63 -22.48
CA ALA A 284 -14.21 -32.13 -23.14
C ALA A 284 -13.91 -33.08 -24.31
N LYS A 285 -12.81 -32.85 -25.04
CA LYS A 285 -12.37 -33.74 -26.13
C LYS A 285 -11.77 -35.05 -25.63
N GLU A 286 -11.16 -35.05 -24.44
CA GLU A 286 -10.57 -36.23 -23.80
C GLU A 286 -11.57 -37.01 -22.95
N GLY A 287 -12.84 -36.60 -22.90
CA GLY A 287 -13.88 -37.27 -22.09
C GLY A 287 -13.66 -37.14 -20.58
N LYS A 288 -12.85 -36.17 -20.15
CA LYS A 288 -12.59 -35.83 -18.77
C LYS A 288 -13.44 -34.60 -18.39
N ALA A 289 -14.74 -34.80 -18.21
CA ALA A 289 -15.67 -33.80 -17.72
C ALA A 289 -15.86 -33.97 -16.19
#